data_637ae23556be57db1332974673781094
#
_entry.id   637ae23556be57db1332974673781094
#
_cell.length_a   1.000
_cell.length_b   1.000
_cell.length_c   1.000
_cell.angle_alpha   90.00
_cell.angle_beta   90.00
_cell.angle_gamma   90.00
#
_symmetry.space_group_name_H-M   'P 1'
#
loop_
_entity.id
_entity.type
_entity.pdbx_description
1 polymer ?
#
loop_
_entity_poly.entity_id
_entity_poly.type
_entity_poly.pdbx_seq_one_letter_code
_entity_poly.pdbx_strand_id
1 'polypeptide(L)'
;MSFEIDVDKRLGDARISLTLQAGDGATVLFGPSGIGKSSILNMVAGLLRPDRGKIAIDGSTLFGDGVDVPPEQRRAGYVFQEARLFPHMRVRANLLYGVRGEGEGFEDTLDFLGIAHLLDRWPRTLSGGEAQRVAIGRALLSQPRFLLLDEPLSSLDRARREEIMLAIEHVRDVLKLSILMVTHDPVEAERIGTRVVRM
;
A
#
# COMPACT_ATOMS: atom_id res chain seq x y z
N MET A 1 -4.94 13.52 6.55
CA MET A 1 -5.39 12.19 7.06
C MET A 1 -4.35 11.69 8.05
N SER A 2 -4.74 11.10 9.19
CA SER A 2 -3.79 10.72 10.24
C SER A 2 -3.83 9.23 10.53
N PHE A 3 -2.64 8.64 10.76
CA PHE A 3 -2.49 7.29 11.28
C PHE A 3 -2.21 7.35 12.78
N GLU A 4 -3.02 6.66 13.56
CA GLU A 4 -2.78 6.39 14.98
C GLU A 4 -2.69 4.87 15.14
N ILE A 5 -1.49 4.38 15.36
CA ILE A 5 -1.20 2.94 15.45
C ILE A 5 -0.48 2.71 16.77
N ASP A 6 -1.08 1.92 17.63
CA ASP A 6 -0.44 1.40 18.85
C ASP A 6 -0.80 -0.08 18.93
N VAL A 7 0.10 -0.94 18.52
CA VAL A 7 -0.17 -2.39 18.39
C VAL A 7 0.94 -3.24 18.94
N ASP A 8 0.53 -4.41 19.43
CA ASP A 8 1.41 -5.48 19.90
C ASP A 8 0.90 -6.81 19.33
N LYS A 9 1.81 -7.59 18.75
CA LYS A 9 1.53 -8.91 18.19
C LYS A 9 2.66 -9.87 18.43
N ARG A 10 2.34 -11.07 18.95
CA ARG A 10 3.27 -12.18 19.04
C ARG A 10 3.06 -13.14 17.86
N LEU A 11 4.12 -13.45 17.14
CA LEU A 11 4.16 -14.40 16.04
C LEU A 11 5.27 -15.43 16.33
N GLY A 12 4.88 -16.60 16.83
CA GLY A 12 5.85 -17.57 17.34
C GLY A 12 6.68 -16.97 18.48
N ASP A 13 8.00 -16.93 18.32
CA ASP A 13 8.92 -16.35 19.28
C ASP A 13 9.15 -14.84 19.11
N ALA A 14 8.73 -14.29 17.97
CA ALA A 14 8.89 -12.86 17.67
C ALA A 14 7.76 -12.04 18.30
N ARG A 15 8.12 -10.85 18.82
CA ARG A 15 7.17 -9.83 19.24
C ARG A 15 7.31 -8.61 18.36
N ILE A 16 6.21 -8.20 17.76
CA ILE A 16 6.12 -7.05 16.86
C ILE A 16 5.29 -6.00 17.56
N SER A 17 5.85 -4.80 17.75
CA SER A 17 5.12 -3.69 18.35
C SER A 17 5.46 -2.40 17.62
N LEU A 18 4.47 -1.51 17.51
CA LEU A 18 4.64 -0.18 16.95
C LEU A 18 3.70 0.80 17.65
N THR A 19 4.26 1.92 18.10
CA THR A 19 3.48 3.10 18.51
C THR A 19 3.82 4.23 17.56
N LEU A 20 2.83 4.71 16.81
CA LEU A 20 2.97 5.72 15.77
C LEU A 20 1.76 6.65 15.76
N GLN A 21 2.05 7.95 15.70
CA GLN A 21 1.10 8.98 15.30
C GLN A 21 1.69 9.72 14.11
N ALA A 22 1.00 9.74 12.98
CA ALA A 22 1.46 10.39 11.76
C ALA A 22 0.32 11.18 11.12
N GLY A 23 0.65 12.33 10.53
CA GLY A 23 -0.28 13.16 9.77
C GLY A 23 -0.30 12.81 8.28
N ASP A 24 -0.62 13.83 7.46
CA ASP A 24 -0.69 13.70 6.01
C ASP A 24 0.64 13.31 5.36
N GLY A 25 0.53 12.78 4.14
CA GLY A 25 1.65 12.40 3.31
C GLY A 25 2.03 10.93 3.42
N ALA A 26 3.31 10.64 3.25
CA ALA A 26 3.83 9.27 3.29
C ALA A 26 4.62 9.01 4.58
N THR A 27 4.14 8.09 5.40
CA THR A 27 4.90 7.55 6.53
C THR A 27 5.60 6.28 6.10
N VAL A 28 6.92 6.24 6.27
CA VAL A 28 7.74 5.09 5.89
C VAL A 28 8.27 4.38 7.13
N LEU A 29 7.94 3.10 7.27
CA LEU A 29 8.55 2.20 8.25
C LEU A 29 9.83 1.62 7.63
N PHE A 30 10.97 2.06 8.13
CA PHE A 30 12.29 1.69 7.63
C PHE A 30 13.00 0.75 8.60
N GLY A 31 13.59 -0.32 8.08
CA GLY A 31 14.37 -1.25 8.89
C GLY A 31 14.73 -2.53 8.14
N PRO A 32 15.51 -3.42 8.75
CA PRO A 32 15.96 -4.67 8.13
C PRO A 32 14.78 -5.59 7.78
N SER A 33 15.03 -6.48 6.81
CA SER A 33 14.04 -7.51 6.45
C SER A 33 13.79 -8.44 7.64
N GLY A 34 12.54 -8.90 7.79
CA GLY A 34 12.15 -9.83 8.85
C GLY A 34 11.82 -9.20 10.22
N ILE A 35 11.99 -7.87 10.41
CA ILE A 35 11.69 -7.22 11.70
C ILE A 35 10.18 -7.07 11.99
N GLY A 36 9.32 -7.40 11.03
CA GLY A 36 7.87 -7.36 11.22
C GLY A 36 7.16 -6.19 10.53
N LYS A 37 7.81 -5.45 9.64
CA LYS A 37 7.21 -4.30 8.93
C LYS A 37 5.93 -4.67 8.17
N SER A 38 5.97 -5.75 7.36
CA SER A 38 4.79 -6.25 6.63
C SER A 38 3.68 -6.70 7.57
N SER A 39 4.03 -7.21 8.76
CA SER A 39 3.03 -7.59 9.78
C SER A 39 2.29 -6.36 10.31
N ILE A 40 2.97 -5.21 10.45
CA ILE A 40 2.31 -3.95 10.80
C ILE A 40 1.31 -3.56 9.70
N LEU A 41 1.73 -3.57 8.40
CA LEU A 41 0.80 -3.29 7.31
C LEU A 41 -0.40 -4.24 7.30
N ASN A 42 -0.16 -5.53 7.51
CA ASN A 42 -1.22 -6.54 7.59
C ASN A 42 -2.18 -6.28 8.77
N MET A 43 -1.68 -5.80 9.92
CA MET A 43 -2.52 -5.40 11.04
C MET A 43 -3.37 -4.16 10.70
N VAL A 44 -2.80 -3.16 10.04
CA VAL A 44 -3.53 -1.97 9.58
C VAL A 44 -4.57 -2.33 8.52
N ALA A 45 -4.25 -3.26 7.61
CA ALA A 45 -5.19 -3.75 6.60
C ALA A 45 -6.31 -4.64 7.17
N GLY A 46 -6.15 -5.17 8.39
CA GLY A 46 -7.08 -6.15 8.99
C GLY A 46 -6.83 -7.60 8.57
N LEU A 47 -5.73 -7.85 7.85
CA LEU A 47 -5.34 -9.20 7.41
C LEU A 47 -4.65 -9.99 8.53
N LEU A 48 -4.16 -9.31 9.55
CA LEU A 48 -3.59 -9.87 10.76
C LEU A 48 -4.19 -9.15 11.97
N ARG A 49 -4.77 -9.89 12.90
CA ARG A 49 -5.34 -9.30 14.11
C ARG A 49 -4.23 -9.02 15.14
N PRO A 50 -4.09 -7.77 15.65
CA PRO A 50 -3.24 -7.49 16.80
C PRO A 50 -3.69 -8.27 18.03
N ASP A 51 -2.75 -8.57 18.95
CA ASP A 51 -3.11 -9.16 20.25
C ASP A 51 -3.60 -8.08 21.23
N ARG A 52 -3.06 -6.86 21.10
CA ARG A 52 -3.43 -5.69 21.90
C ARG A 52 -3.24 -4.41 21.12
N GLY A 53 -3.88 -3.36 21.63
CA GLY A 53 -3.66 -2.00 21.17
C GLY A 53 -4.81 -1.43 20.36
N LYS A 54 -4.50 -0.40 19.55
CA LYS A 54 -5.47 0.36 18.81
C LYS A 54 -4.92 0.73 17.44
N ILE A 55 -5.79 0.74 16.45
CA ILE A 55 -5.54 1.29 15.12
C ILE A 55 -6.69 2.24 14.80
N ALA A 56 -6.36 3.51 14.55
CA ALA A 56 -7.32 4.49 14.08
C ALA A 56 -6.75 5.26 12.87
N ILE A 57 -7.63 5.60 11.95
CA ILE A 57 -7.34 6.41 10.76
C ILE A 57 -8.34 7.57 10.74
N ASP A 58 -7.85 8.81 10.75
CA ASP A 58 -8.67 10.02 10.84
C ASP A 58 -9.70 9.98 11.99
N GLY A 59 -9.25 9.57 13.17
CA GLY A 59 -10.10 9.43 14.33
C GLY A 59 -11.09 8.25 14.27
N SER A 60 -11.20 7.55 13.14
CA SER A 60 -12.05 6.35 13.02
C SER A 60 -11.31 5.13 13.50
N THR A 61 -11.76 4.49 14.58
CA THR A 61 -11.16 3.27 15.12
C THR A 61 -11.42 2.09 14.15
N LEU A 62 -10.35 1.43 13.72
CA LEU A 62 -10.39 0.21 12.90
C LEU A 62 -10.17 -1.04 13.75
N PHE A 63 -9.40 -0.91 14.84
CA PHE A 63 -9.16 -1.98 15.81
C PHE A 63 -8.97 -1.38 17.21
N GLY A 64 -9.45 -2.06 18.25
CA GLY A 64 -9.35 -1.64 19.65
C GLY A 64 -10.68 -1.16 20.21
N ASP A 65 -10.77 -1.03 21.54
CA ASP A 65 -11.97 -0.56 22.25
C ASP A 65 -13.25 -1.37 21.92
N GLY A 66 -13.11 -2.69 21.69
CA GLY A 66 -14.23 -3.56 21.28
C GLY A 66 -14.56 -3.54 19.80
N VAL A 67 -13.85 -2.76 19.00
CA VAL A 67 -14.00 -2.66 17.55
C VAL A 67 -12.98 -3.54 16.84
N ASP A 68 -13.40 -4.24 15.77
CA ASP A 68 -12.51 -4.96 14.85
C ASP A 68 -13.13 -4.91 13.46
N VAL A 69 -12.80 -3.86 12.71
CA VAL A 69 -13.35 -3.63 11.36
C VAL A 69 -12.73 -4.65 10.40
N PRO A 70 -13.53 -5.44 9.67
CA PRO A 70 -13.01 -6.42 8.73
C PRO A 70 -12.30 -5.75 7.54
N PRO A 71 -11.34 -6.43 6.88
CA PRO A 71 -10.47 -5.85 5.84
C PRO A 71 -11.23 -5.11 4.73
N GLU A 72 -12.30 -5.71 4.22
CA GLU A 72 -13.09 -5.16 3.12
C GLU A 72 -13.82 -3.85 3.46
N GLN A 73 -14.00 -3.55 4.75
CA GLN A 73 -14.64 -2.32 5.25
C GLN A 73 -13.61 -1.23 5.62
N ARG A 74 -12.32 -1.58 5.74
CA ARG A 74 -11.27 -0.60 6.08
C ARG A 74 -10.96 0.37 4.94
N ARG A 75 -11.38 0.05 3.71
CA ARG A 75 -11.10 0.84 2.52
C ARG A 75 -9.61 1.16 2.35
N ALA A 76 -8.76 0.18 2.62
CA ALA A 76 -7.32 0.26 2.40
C ALA A 76 -7.00 -0.16 0.96
N GLY A 77 -6.25 0.66 0.22
CA GLY A 77 -5.56 0.19 -0.97
C GLY A 77 -4.29 -0.53 -0.54
N TYR A 78 -4.10 -1.79 -0.92
CA TYR A 78 -2.91 -2.55 -0.54
C TYR A 78 -2.13 -2.98 -1.79
N VAL A 79 -0.88 -2.56 -1.85
CA VAL A 79 0.09 -2.99 -2.86
C VAL A 79 1.12 -3.88 -2.16
N PHE A 80 1.10 -5.17 -2.49
CA PHE A 80 2.01 -6.15 -1.91
C PHE A 80 3.38 -6.10 -2.61
N GLN A 81 4.38 -6.66 -1.98
CA GLN A 81 5.73 -6.81 -2.53
C GLN A 81 5.71 -7.53 -3.90
N GLU A 82 4.92 -8.60 -4.02
CA GLU A 82 4.53 -9.17 -5.31
C GLU A 82 3.22 -8.53 -5.75
N ALA A 83 3.08 -8.16 -7.00
CA ALA A 83 1.91 -7.42 -7.53
C ALA A 83 0.55 -8.13 -7.32
N ARG A 84 0.56 -9.46 -7.12
CA ARG A 84 -0.63 -10.30 -6.85
C ARG A 84 -1.81 -9.98 -7.74
N LEU A 85 -1.53 -9.83 -9.05
CA LEU A 85 -2.59 -9.68 -10.04
C LEU A 85 -3.36 -10.98 -10.19
N PHE A 86 -4.66 -10.88 -10.49
CA PHE A 86 -5.48 -12.06 -10.77
C PHE A 86 -5.04 -12.68 -12.10
N PRO A 87 -4.42 -13.87 -12.11
CA PRO A 87 -3.78 -14.43 -13.30
C PRO A 87 -4.78 -14.85 -14.38
N HIS A 88 -6.04 -15.04 -14.00
CA HIS A 88 -7.16 -15.42 -14.88
C HIS A 88 -7.93 -14.22 -15.42
N MET A 89 -7.45 -13.00 -15.17
CA MET A 89 -8.05 -11.75 -15.63
C MET A 89 -7.02 -10.94 -16.42
N ARG A 90 -7.44 -10.29 -17.52
CA ARG A 90 -6.63 -9.30 -18.23
C ARG A 90 -6.39 -8.07 -17.34
N VAL A 91 -5.44 -7.22 -17.72
CA VAL A 91 -5.10 -5.99 -16.99
C VAL A 91 -6.31 -5.11 -16.77
N ARG A 92 -7.14 -4.86 -17.80
CA ARG A 92 -8.38 -4.08 -17.66
C ARG A 92 -9.29 -4.64 -16.57
N ALA A 93 -9.52 -5.94 -16.54
CA ALA A 93 -10.37 -6.59 -15.54
C ALA A 93 -9.74 -6.57 -14.14
N ASN A 94 -8.40 -6.67 -14.04
CA ASN A 94 -7.69 -6.47 -12.78
C ASN A 94 -7.89 -5.06 -12.23
N LEU A 95 -7.74 -4.04 -13.06
CA LEU A 95 -7.91 -2.62 -12.68
C LEU A 95 -9.35 -2.34 -12.20
N LEU A 96 -10.34 -2.89 -12.88
CA LEU A 96 -11.75 -2.66 -12.58
C LEU A 96 -12.32 -3.56 -11.46
N TYR A 97 -11.53 -4.51 -10.95
CA TYR A 97 -12.03 -5.50 -9.99
C TYR A 97 -12.62 -4.91 -8.70
N GLY A 98 -12.01 -3.85 -8.18
CA GLY A 98 -12.46 -3.18 -6.94
C GLY A 98 -13.19 -1.85 -7.17
N VAL A 99 -13.46 -1.49 -8.42
CA VAL A 99 -14.07 -0.21 -8.77
C VAL A 99 -15.50 -0.13 -8.23
N ARG A 100 -15.79 0.99 -7.58
CA ARG A 100 -17.13 1.32 -7.09
C ARG A 100 -17.67 2.45 -7.96
N GLY A 101 -18.87 2.28 -8.52
CA GLY A 101 -19.47 3.28 -9.41
C GLY A 101 -19.01 3.16 -10.87
N GLU A 102 -18.99 4.28 -11.60
CA GLU A 102 -18.74 4.31 -13.05
C GLU A 102 -17.25 4.32 -13.44
N GLY A 103 -16.32 4.11 -12.48
CA GLY A 103 -14.89 4.08 -12.78
C GLY A 103 -14.25 5.47 -12.92
N GLU A 104 -14.72 6.42 -12.14
CA GLU A 104 -14.12 7.76 -12.06
C GLU A 104 -12.60 7.70 -11.88
N GLY A 105 -11.87 8.51 -12.66
CA GLY A 105 -10.40 8.56 -12.64
C GLY A 105 -9.72 7.40 -13.34
N PHE A 106 -10.43 6.56 -14.09
CA PHE A 106 -9.82 5.42 -14.80
C PHE A 106 -8.79 5.88 -15.83
N GLU A 107 -9.16 6.79 -16.74
CA GLU A 107 -8.26 7.29 -17.78
C GLU A 107 -7.08 8.05 -17.16
N ASP A 108 -7.33 8.93 -16.20
CA ASP A 108 -6.26 9.65 -15.48
C ASP A 108 -5.27 8.69 -14.82
N THR A 109 -5.79 7.59 -14.22
CA THR A 109 -4.94 6.55 -13.61
C THR A 109 -4.10 5.82 -14.65
N LEU A 110 -4.66 5.53 -15.83
CA LEU A 110 -3.93 4.90 -16.92
C LEU A 110 -2.79 5.80 -17.42
N ASP A 111 -3.08 7.10 -17.54
CA ASP A 111 -2.15 8.07 -18.10
C ASP A 111 -0.95 8.29 -17.17
N PHE A 112 -1.16 8.63 -15.89
CA PHE A 112 -0.02 8.90 -15.00
C PHE A 112 0.79 7.63 -14.66
N LEU A 113 0.17 6.44 -14.70
CA LEU A 113 0.89 5.17 -14.53
C LEU A 113 1.51 4.66 -15.83
N GLY A 114 1.16 5.23 -16.98
CA GLY A 114 1.65 4.81 -18.29
C GLY A 114 1.26 3.37 -18.66
N ILE A 115 0.06 2.91 -18.28
CA ILE A 115 -0.38 1.51 -18.41
C ILE A 115 -1.50 1.28 -19.43
N ALA A 116 -1.96 2.31 -20.14
CA ALA A 116 -3.04 2.21 -21.14
C ALA A 116 -2.78 1.13 -22.19
N HIS A 117 -1.53 1.02 -22.67
CA HIS A 117 -1.12 0.02 -23.67
C HIS A 117 -1.10 -1.43 -23.15
N LEU A 118 -1.31 -1.65 -21.85
CA LEU A 118 -1.28 -2.97 -21.22
C LEU A 118 -2.68 -3.59 -21.04
N LEU A 119 -3.76 -2.84 -21.26
CA LEU A 119 -5.13 -3.22 -20.86
C LEU A 119 -5.58 -4.59 -21.34
N ASP A 120 -5.18 -4.99 -22.54
CA ASP A 120 -5.54 -6.28 -23.14
C ASP A 120 -4.56 -7.41 -22.84
N ARG A 121 -3.46 -7.11 -22.14
CA ARG A 121 -2.46 -8.11 -21.76
C ARG A 121 -2.90 -8.97 -20.59
N TRP A 122 -2.27 -10.12 -20.49
CA TRP A 122 -2.38 -11.02 -19.34
C TRP A 122 -1.28 -10.73 -18.33
N PRO A 123 -1.52 -10.87 -17.01
CA PRO A 123 -0.51 -10.64 -15.98
C PRO A 123 0.83 -11.35 -16.22
N ARG A 124 0.78 -12.60 -16.72
CA ARG A 124 1.98 -13.42 -17.03
C ARG A 124 2.88 -12.85 -18.13
N THR A 125 2.40 -11.89 -18.91
CA THR A 125 3.15 -11.26 -20.01
C THR A 125 3.73 -9.91 -19.63
N LEU A 126 3.48 -9.45 -18.40
CA LEU A 126 3.96 -8.18 -17.88
C LEU A 126 5.37 -8.34 -17.30
N SER A 127 6.19 -7.30 -17.46
CA SER A 127 7.40 -7.15 -16.66
C SER A 127 7.05 -6.86 -15.19
N GLY A 128 7.99 -7.04 -14.27
CA GLY A 128 7.78 -6.75 -12.86
C GLY A 128 7.29 -5.31 -12.60
N GLY A 129 7.91 -4.31 -13.26
CA GLY A 129 7.49 -2.91 -13.12
C GLY A 129 6.09 -2.64 -13.70
N GLU A 130 5.75 -3.24 -14.87
CA GLU A 130 4.40 -3.13 -15.44
C GLU A 130 3.36 -3.75 -14.49
N ALA A 131 3.64 -4.93 -13.95
CA ALA A 131 2.75 -5.60 -13.00
C ALA A 131 2.55 -4.76 -11.73
N GLN A 132 3.62 -4.12 -11.23
CA GLN A 132 3.56 -3.27 -10.05
C GLN A 132 2.74 -2.01 -10.30
N ARG A 133 2.91 -1.33 -11.46
CA ARG A 133 2.06 -0.18 -11.83
C ARG A 133 0.58 -0.57 -11.97
N VAL A 134 0.29 -1.72 -12.55
CA VAL A 134 -1.09 -2.25 -12.61
C VAL A 134 -1.63 -2.53 -11.20
N ALA A 135 -0.83 -3.06 -10.27
CA ALA A 135 -1.24 -3.29 -8.88
C ALA A 135 -1.54 -1.96 -8.15
N ILE A 136 -0.72 -0.92 -8.37
CA ILE A 136 -0.97 0.43 -7.85
C ILE A 136 -2.28 0.98 -8.44
N GLY A 137 -2.47 0.90 -9.75
CA GLY A 137 -3.70 1.34 -10.41
C GLY A 137 -4.94 0.64 -9.87
N ARG A 138 -4.89 -0.67 -9.70
CA ARG A 138 -5.99 -1.45 -9.08
C ARG A 138 -6.30 -0.97 -7.66
N ALA A 139 -5.26 -0.70 -6.87
CA ALA A 139 -5.44 -0.20 -5.51
C ALA A 139 -6.09 1.20 -5.49
N LEU A 140 -5.67 2.11 -6.37
CA LEU A 140 -6.20 3.47 -6.46
C LEU A 140 -7.65 3.51 -6.97
N LEU A 141 -7.95 2.75 -8.02
CA LEU A 141 -9.28 2.68 -8.61
C LEU A 141 -10.35 2.09 -7.68
N SER A 142 -9.95 1.39 -6.62
CA SER A 142 -10.87 0.97 -5.55
C SER A 142 -11.33 2.13 -4.65
N GLN A 143 -10.87 3.36 -4.90
CA GLN A 143 -11.15 4.56 -4.12
C GLN A 143 -10.83 4.37 -2.63
N PRO A 144 -9.58 4.04 -2.30
CA PRO A 144 -9.18 3.78 -0.93
C PRO A 144 -9.17 5.07 -0.10
N ARG A 145 -9.31 4.94 1.22
CA ARG A 145 -9.07 6.05 2.16
C ARG A 145 -7.57 6.29 2.37
N PHE A 146 -6.77 5.26 2.31
CA PHE A 146 -5.31 5.29 2.50
C PHE A 146 -4.66 4.15 1.73
N LEU A 147 -3.36 4.29 1.46
CA LEU A 147 -2.58 3.32 0.70
C LEU A 147 -1.54 2.64 1.60
N LEU A 148 -1.44 1.33 1.50
CA LEU A 148 -0.45 0.48 2.13
C LEU A 148 0.50 -0.08 1.07
N LEU A 149 1.80 0.18 1.19
CA LEU A 149 2.81 -0.25 0.23
C LEU A 149 3.84 -1.14 0.93
N ASP A 150 3.87 -2.41 0.57
CA ASP A 150 4.78 -3.41 1.14
C ASP A 150 5.96 -3.65 0.20
N GLU A 151 7.11 -3.02 0.47
CA GLU A 151 8.32 -3.08 -0.34
C GLU A 151 8.06 -2.94 -1.86
N PRO A 152 7.34 -1.89 -2.32
CA PRO A 152 6.79 -1.82 -3.67
C PRO A 152 7.85 -1.73 -4.78
N LEU A 153 9.10 -1.47 -4.44
CA LEU A 153 10.22 -1.28 -5.35
C LEU A 153 11.23 -2.44 -5.31
N SER A 154 11.00 -3.42 -4.42
CA SER A 154 11.87 -4.58 -4.33
C SER A 154 11.86 -5.38 -5.65
N SER A 155 13.01 -5.97 -6.00
CA SER A 155 13.16 -6.79 -7.20
C SER A 155 13.04 -6.05 -8.55
N LEU A 156 13.04 -4.70 -8.56
CA LEU A 156 13.03 -3.89 -9.76
C LEU A 156 14.44 -3.38 -10.11
N ASP A 157 14.73 -3.29 -11.40
CA ASP A 157 15.91 -2.58 -11.89
C ASP A 157 15.76 -1.06 -11.67
N ARG A 158 16.89 -0.33 -11.82
CA ARG A 158 16.93 1.11 -11.52
C ARG A 158 15.92 1.94 -12.30
N ALA A 159 15.73 1.65 -13.59
CA ALA A 159 14.83 2.45 -14.44
C ALA A 159 13.37 2.25 -14.01
N ARG A 160 12.96 0.98 -13.79
CA ARG A 160 11.60 0.64 -13.36
C ARG A 160 11.32 1.11 -11.93
N ARG A 161 12.33 1.11 -11.06
CA ARG A 161 12.22 1.66 -9.71
C ARG A 161 11.90 3.15 -9.75
N GLU A 162 12.56 3.91 -10.62
CA GLU A 162 12.29 5.33 -10.81
C GLU A 162 10.84 5.60 -11.25
N GLU A 163 10.31 4.84 -12.21
CA GLU A 163 8.92 4.96 -12.66
C GLU A 163 7.91 4.74 -11.52
N ILE A 164 8.15 3.74 -10.66
CA ILE A 164 7.27 3.47 -9.51
C ILE A 164 7.41 4.56 -8.44
N MET A 165 8.63 5.06 -8.19
CA MET A 165 8.82 6.17 -7.25
C MET A 165 8.03 7.41 -7.68
N LEU A 166 8.11 7.79 -8.96
CA LEU A 166 7.34 8.91 -9.51
C LEU A 166 5.83 8.69 -9.36
N ALA A 167 5.36 7.47 -9.56
CA ALA A 167 3.94 7.14 -9.34
C ALA A 167 3.52 7.30 -7.87
N ILE A 168 4.36 6.86 -6.92
CA ILE A 168 4.08 7.01 -5.48
C ILE A 168 4.13 8.48 -5.07
N GLU A 169 5.08 9.26 -5.60
CA GLU A 169 5.16 10.71 -5.39
C GLU A 169 3.91 11.41 -5.91
N HIS A 170 3.41 11.05 -7.10
CA HIS A 170 2.16 11.57 -7.64
C HIS A 170 0.97 11.29 -6.71
N VAL A 171 0.87 10.06 -6.20
CA VAL A 171 -0.17 9.68 -5.23
C VAL A 171 -0.09 10.53 -3.95
N ARG A 172 1.13 10.75 -3.43
CA ARG A 172 1.35 11.57 -2.23
C ARG A 172 1.05 13.05 -2.47
N ASP A 173 1.59 13.62 -3.58
CA ASP A 173 1.69 15.06 -3.76
C ASP A 173 0.52 15.65 -4.54
N VAL A 174 -0.07 14.89 -5.48
CA VAL A 174 -1.18 15.33 -6.32
C VAL A 174 -2.51 14.78 -5.81
N LEU A 175 -2.61 13.46 -5.63
CA LEU A 175 -3.84 12.84 -5.14
C LEU A 175 -4.05 13.04 -3.64
N LYS A 176 -3.01 13.48 -2.89
CA LYS A 176 -3.04 13.76 -1.44
C LYS A 176 -3.55 12.56 -0.61
N LEU A 177 -3.33 11.35 -1.11
CA LEU A 177 -3.68 10.13 -0.41
C LEU A 177 -2.60 9.80 0.62
N SER A 178 -2.99 9.56 1.87
CA SER A 178 -2.03 9.17 2.90
C SER A 178 -1.50 7.76 2.66
N ILE A 179 -0.19 7.61 2.80
CA ILE A 179 0.55 6.39 2.49
C ILE A 179 1.23 5.89 3.77
N LEU A 180 1.09 4.59 4.05
CA LEU A 180 1.95 3.87 4.97
C LEU A 180 2.77 2.87 4.16
N MET A 181 4.07 3.08 4.05
CA MET A 181 4.99 2.29 3.24
C MET A 181 6.01 1.59 4.13
N VAL A 182 6.41 0.40 3.75
CA VAL A 182 7.56 -0.28 4.33
C VAL A 182 8.65 -0.47 3.29
N THR A 183 9.89 -0.25 3.70
CA THR A 183 11.08 -0.51 2.88
C THR A 183 12.30 -0.78 3.76
N HIS A 184 13.32 -1.38 3.18
CA HIS A 184 14.66 -1.51 3.76
C HIS A 184 15.70 -0.67 3.00
N ASP A 185 15.29 0.07 1.95
CA ASP A 185 16.17 0.93 1.16
C ASP A 185 16.11 2.38 1.70
N PRO A 186 17.24 2.95 2.16
CA PRO A 186 17.26 4.30 2.72
C PRO A 186 16.93 5.38 1.69
N VAL A 187 17.28 5.18 0.42
CA VAL A 187 17.00 6.15 -0.65
C VAL A 187 15.49 6.26 -0.89
N GLU A 188 14.80 5.13 -0.90
CA GLU A 188 13.33 5.10 -1.00
C GLU A 188 12.68 5.80 0.20
N ALA A 189 13.18 5.50 1.40
CA ALA A 189 12.63 6.07 2.64
C ALA A 189 12.78 7.60 2.68
N GLU A 190 13.95 8.13 2.31
CA GLU A 190 14.21 9.56 2.29
C GLU A 190 13.44 10.30 1.20
N ARG A 191 13.30 9.70 0.01
CA ARG A 191 12.65 10.35 -1.13
C ARG A 191 11.13 10.37 -1.01
N ILE A 192 10.53 9.25 -0.59
CA ILE A 192 9.07 9.10 -0.52
C ILE A 192 8.52 9.61 0.81
N GLY A 193 9.26 9.40 1.91
CA GLY A 193 8.78 9.66 3.25
C GLY A 193 8.70 11.15 3.60
N THR A 194 7.50 11.64 3.93
CA THR A 194 7.34 12.88 4.69
C THR A 194 7.71 12.65 6.16
N ARG A 195 7.60 11.41 6.60
CA ARG A 195 8.04 10.92 7.91
C ARG A 195 8.65 9.53 7.78
N VAL A 196 9.83 9.34 8.37
CA VAL A 196 10.51 8.04 8.44
C VAL A 196 10.56 7.57 9.88
N VAL A 197 10.07 6.35 10.12
CA VAL A 197 10.07 5.68 11.41
C VAL A 197 10.99 4.46 11.32
N ARG A 198 12.02 4.44 12.13
CA ARG A 198 12.96 3.30 12.19
C ARG A 198 12.43 2.23 13.15
N MET A 199 12.42 1.00 12.67
CA MET A 199 12.03 -0.19 13.42
C MET A 199 13.27 -1.00 13.82
#